data_c16919092b03f95468aedd973e9ecc40
#
_entry.id   c16919092b03f95468aedd973e9ecc40
#
_cell.length_a   1.000
_cell.length_b   1.000
_cell.length_c   1.000
_cell.angle_alpha   90.00
_cell.angle_beta   90.00
_cell.angle_gamma   90.00
#
_symmetry.space_group_name_H-M   'P 1'
#
loop_
_entity.id
_entity.type
_entity.pdbx_description
1 polymer ?
#
loop_
_entity_poly.entity_id
_entity_poly.type
_entity_poly.pdbx_seq_one_letter_code
_entity_poly.pdbx_strand_id
1 'polypeptide(L)'
;MRLALFGPPGAGKGTQAKRLAQAHGLSHLSTGDLFRAAIQDRTALGRQVEGLLKAGSLVPDDVTNGIVADRLAALEHGDFVLDGFPRTVPQAEWLVDHLQENAVPLDAVISLQVEEEALVQRLSRRRTDPETGAIYHLDFNPPPAGLPAERLVHRPDDQPDAIRHRLAVYHDETAPVEATLRAHARYFEVDGTGGLAEVQDRIEQAIARDRGLAGI
;
A
#
# COMPACT_ATOMS: atom_id res chain seq x y z
N MET A 1 -0.30 -4.68 16.81
CA MET A 1 -1.24 -3.88 16.00
C MET A 1 -1.11 -4.28 14.53
N ARG A 2 -2.19 -4.69 13.90
CA ARG A 2 -2.21 -5.23 12.53
C ARG A 2 -3.13 -4.37 11.68
N LEU A 3 -2.54 -3.66 10.75
CA LEU A 3 -3.22 -2.65 9.93
C LEU A 3 -3.19 -3.02 8.45
N ALA A 4 -4.17 -2.56 7.69
CA ALA A 4 -4.13 -2.50 6.24
C ALA A 4 -4.39 -1.07 5.76
N LEU A 5 -3.57 -0.57 4.83
CA LEU A 5 -3.82 0.68 4.13
C LEU A 5 -4.54 0.40 2.82
N PHE A 6 -5.69 1.02 2.67
CA PHE A 6 -6.58 0.90 1.52
C PHE A 6 -6.72 2.23 0.77
N GLY A 7 -7.18 2.20 -0.46
CA GLY A 7 -7.41 3.38 -1.29
C GLY A 7 -6.69 3.33 -2.64
N PRO A 8 -6.97 4.30 -3.53
CA PRO A 8 -6.52 4.28 -4.93
C PRO A 8 -5.00 4.42 -5.08
N PRO A 9 -4.44 4.05 -6.26
CA PRO A 9 -3.04 4.33 -6.59
C PRO A 9 -2.79 5.84 -6.53
N GLY A 10 -1.66 6.24 -5.92
CA GLY A 10 -1.36 7.67 -5.73
C GLY A 10 -1.89 8.30 -4.44
N ALA A 11 -2.76 7.63 -3.67
CA ALA A 11 -3.31 8.16 -2.42
C ALA A 11 -2.27 8.37 -1.29
N GLY A 12 -1.07 7.78 -1.41
CA GLY A 12 -0.01 7.94 -0.40
C GLY A 12 0.15 6.75 0.54
N LYS A 13 -0.55 5.63 0.30
CA LYS A 13 -0.52 4.42 1.16
C LYS A 13 0.89 4.02 1.58
N GLY A 14 1.79 3.79 0.63
CA GLY A 14 3.14 3.31 0.93
C GLY A 14 3.97 4.29 1.78
N THR A 15 3.77 5.60 1.58
CA THR A 15 4.43 6.62 2.41
C THR A 15 3.89 6.59 3.84
N GLN A 16 2.58 6.53 4.01
CA GLN A 16 1.94 6.48 5.32
C GLN A 16 2.19 5.14 6.02
N ALA A 17 2.21 4.02 5.28
CA ALA A 17 2.56 2.70 5.84
C ALA A 17 3.98 2.69 6.43
N LYS A 18 4.97 3.24 5.72
CA LYS A 18 6.35 3.34 6.22
C LYS A 18 6.44 4.19 7.50
N ARG A 19 5.70 5.31 7.54
CA ARG A 19 5.66 6.20 8.72
C ARG A 19 4.99 5.52 9.91
N LEU A 20 3.85 4.85 9.71
CA LEU A 20 3.17 4.07 10.75
C LEU A 20 4.05 2.93 11.27
N ALA A 21 4.70 2.21 10.36
CA ALA A 21 5.63 1.16 10.72
C ALA A 21 6.75 1.68 11.63
N GLN A 22 7.34 2.81 11.27
CA GLN A 22 8.40 3.45 12.06
C GLN A 22 7.89 3.98 13.40
N ALA A 23 6.71 4.61 13.45
CA ALA A 23 6.15 5.21 14.66
C ALA A 23 5.71 4.15 15.68
N HIS A 24 5.21 3.02 15.22
CA HIS A 24 4.62 1.97 16.07
C HIS A 24 5.43 0.68 16.14
N GLY A 25 6.60 0.60 15.51
CA GLY A 25 7.42 -0.61 15.49
C GLY A 25 6.78 -1.76 14.69
N LEU A 26 5.97 -1.45 13.65
CA LEU A 26 5.29 -2.45 12.85
C LEU A 26 6.18 -2.92 11.69
N SER A 27 5.99 -4.15 11.25
CA SER A 27 6.58 -4.63 10.00
C SER A 27 5.79 -4.09 8.81
N HIS A 28 6.46 -3.38 7.89
CA HIS A 28 5.85 -2.90 6.65
C HIS A 28 5.85 -4.00 5.59
N LEU A 29 4.66 -4.45 5.18
CA LEU A 29 4.44 -5.45 4.15
C LEU A 29 3.85 -4.78 2.90
N SER A 30 4.69 -4.47 1.92
CA SER A 30 4.28 -3.90 0.64
C SER A 30 4.43 -4.92 -0.47
N THR A 31 3.32 -5.42 -1.02
CA THR A 31 3.35 -6.35 -2.17
C THR A 31 4.02 -5.72 -3.38
N GLY A 32 3.79 -4.41 -3.60
CA GLY A 32 4.44 -3.68 -4.68
C GLY A 32 5.96 -3.61 -4.53
N ASP A 33 6.48 -3.43 -3.31
CA ASP A 33 7.92 -3.39 -3.07
C ASP A 33 8.53 -4.79 -3.21
N LEU A 34 7.84 -5.83 -2.75
CA LEU A 34 8.27 -7.23 -2.91
C LEU A 34 8.39 -7.62 -4.38
N PHE A 35 7.40 -7.30 -5.21
CA PHE A 35 7.47 -7.57 -6.65
C PHE A 35 8.56 -6.76 -7.34
N ARG A 36 8.74 -5.49 -7.00
CA ARG A 36 9.82 -4.67 -7.57
C ARG A 36 11.20 -5.19 -7.20
N ALA A 37 11.40 -5.62 -5.97
CA ALA A 37 12.65 -6.27 -5.55
C ALA A 37 12.89 -7.56 -6.35
N ALA A 38 11.88 -8.42 -6.51
CA ALA A 38 11.99 -9.63 -7.30
C ALA A 38 12.37 -9.37 -8.77
N ILE A 39 11.86 -8.26 -9.37
CA ILE A 39 12.22 -7.83 -10.72
C ILE A 39 13.67 -7.34 -10.76
N GLN A 40 14.09 -6.52 -9.81
CA GLN A 40 15.45 -6.00 -9.70
C GLN A 40 16.47 -7.14 -9.56
N ASP A 41 16.15 -8.13 -8.73
CA ASP A 41 16.99 -9.31 -8.47
C ASP A 41 16.89 -10.38 -9.58
N ARG A 42 16.07 -10.12 -10.62
CA ARG A 42 15.84 -11.02 -11.77
C ARG A 42 15.46 -12.46 -11.35
N THR A 43 14.70 -12.60 -10.29
CA THR A 43 14.18 -13.90 -9.85
C THR A 43 13.19 -14.49 -10.87
N ALA A 44 12.83 -15.77 -10.72
CA ALA A 44 11.78 -16.39 -11.55
C ALA A 44 10.47 -15.63 -11.45
N LEU A 45 10.06 -15.27 -10.21
CA LEU A 45 8.89 -14.46 -9.94
C LEU A 45 8.99 -13.07 -10.60
N GLY A 46 10.14 -12.38 -10.46
CA GLY A 46 10.33 -11.06 -11.04
C GLY A 46 10.13 -11.06 -12.55
N ARG A 47 10.65 -12.06 -13.26
CA ARG A 47 10.43 -12.23 -14.71
C ARG A 47 8.96 -12.47 -15.07
N GLN A 48 8.23 -13.21 -14.24
CA GLN A 48 6.82 -13.52 -14.46
C GLN A 48 5.94 -12.27 -14.32
N VAL A 49 6.21 -11.40 -13.32
CA VAL A 49 5.33 -10.29 -12.97
C VAL A 49 5.74 -8.94 -13.60
N GLU A 50 6.92 -8.83 -14.21
CA GLU A 50 7.46 -7.57 -14.72
C GLU A 50 6.52 -6.89 -15.74
N GLY A 51 5.98 -7.66 -16.68
CA GLY A 51 5.05 -7.14 -17.69
C GLY A 51 3.75 -6.60 -17.07
N LEU A 52 3.21 -7.31 -16.08
CA LEU A 52 2.00 -6.90 -15.37
C LEU A 52 2.22 -5.59 -14.60
N LEU A 53 3.31 -5.50 -13.86
CA LEU A 53 3.63 -4.29 -13.11
C LEU A 53 3.85 -3.09 -14.02
N LYS A 54 4.56 -3.26 -15.14
CA LYS A 54 4.76 -2.17 -16.14
C LYS A 54 3.45 -1.66 -16.70
N ALA A 55 2.50 -2.56 -16.98
CA ALA A 55 1.18 -2.21 -17.48
C ALA A 55 0.28 -1.59 -16.41
N GLY A 56 0.62 -1.74 -15.12
CA GLY A 56 -0.23 -1.33 -14.00
C GLY A 56 -1.34 -2.34 -13.66
N SER A 57 -1.25 -3.55 -14.20
CA SER A 57 -2.18 -4.66 -13.95
C SER A 57 -1.89 -5.35 -12.62
N LEU A 58 -2.86 -6.12 -12.11
CA LEU A 58 -2.68 -6.92 -10.91
C LEU A 58 -1.89 -8.21 -11.22
N VAL A 59 -1.11 -8.63 -10.24
CA VAL A 59 -0.48 -9.96 -10.23
C VAL A 59 -1.56 -10.97 -9.81
N PRO A 60 -1.59 -12.19 -10.38
CA PRO A 60 -2.55 -13.23 -10.01
C PRO A 60 -2.67 -13.44 -8.50
N ASP A 61 -3.88 -13.74 -8.04
CA ASP A 61 -4.21 -13.81 -6.61
C ASP A 61 -3.44 -14.91 -5.89
N ASP A 62 -3.29 -16.06 -6.49
CA ASP A 62 -2.53 -17.19 -5.94
C ASP A 62 -1.06 -16.84 -5.69
N VAL A 63 -0.43 -16.13 -6.63
CA VAL A 63 0.95 -15.65 -6.51
C VAL A 63 1.06 -14.60 -5.41
N THR A 64 0.10 -13.67 -5.37
CA THR A 64 0.10 -12.57 -4.38
C THR A 64 -0.17 -13.10 -2.98
N ASN A 65 -1.16 -13.99 -2.83
CA ASN A 65 -1.49 -14.63 -1.55
C ASN A 65 -0.32 -15.45 -1.01
N GLY A 66 0.37 -16.21 -1.88
CA GLY A 66 1.55 -16.99 -1.48
C GLY A 66 2.66 -16.12 -0.89
N ILE A 67 2.99 -15.00 -1.55
CA ILE A 67 4.02 -14.07 -1.04
C ILE A 67 3.60 -13.43 0.29
N VAL A 68 2.33 -13.06 0.43
CA VAL A 68 1.83 -12.48 1.69
C VAL A 68 1.87 -13.52 2.79
N ALA A 69 1.45 -14.77 2.54
CA ALA A 69 1.52 -15.87 3.49
C ALA A 69 2.95 -16.10 4.00
N ASP A 70 3.91 -16.21 3.09
CA ASP A 70 5.33 -16.40 3.43
C ASP A 70 5.86 -15.26 4.32
N ARG A 71 5.44 -14.01 4.04
CA ARG A 71 5.87 -12.85 4.83
C ARG A 71 5.21 -12.80 6.19
N LEU A 72 3.93 -13.10 6.29
CA LEU A 72 3.22 -13.17 7.57
C LEU A 72 3.80 -14.28 8.45
N ALA A 73 4.08 -15.45 7.88
CA ALA A 73 4.73 -16.55 8.60
C ALA A 73 6.13 -16.17 9.09
N ALA A 74 6.95 -15.50 8.26
CA ALA A 74 8.28 -15.02 8.64
C ALA A 74 8.26 -13.98 9.77
N LEU A 75 7.13 -13.30 9.99
CA LEU A 75 6.90 -12.38 11.10
C LEU A 75 6.24 -13.06 12.32
N GLU A 76 6.08 -14.38 12.28
CA GLU A 76 5.33 -15.13 13.30
C GLU A 76 3.94 -14.50 13.56
N HIS A 77 3.33 -13.94 12.50
CA HIS A 77 2.06 -13.20 12.55
C HIS A 77 2.04 -12.05 13.59
N GLY A 78 3.20 -11.45 13.84
CA GLY A 78 3.35 -10.31 14.75
C GLY A 78 2.69 -9.02 14.22
N ASP A 79 3.14 -7.89 14.72
CA ASP A 79 2.58 -6.58 14.36
C ASP A 79 3.02 -6.14 12.95
N PHE A 80 2.06 -5.71 12.11
CA PHE A 80 2.32 -5.33 10.73
C PHE A 80 1.39 -4.24 10.20
N VAL A 81 1.81 -3.63 9.09
CA VAL A 81 0.98 -2.80 8.23
C VAL A 81 1.08 -3.29 6.78
N LEU A 82 -0.07 -3.70 6.22
CA LEU A 82 -0.20 -4.11 4.81
C LEU A 82 -0.33 -2.88 3.91
N ASP A 83 0.41 -2.86 2.82
CA ASP A 83 0.38 -1.84 1.77
C ASP A 83 0.22 -2.48 0.39
N GLY A 84 -0.87 -2.13 -0.28
CA GLY A 84 -1.19 -2.65 -1.61
C GLY A 84 -1.70 -4.08 -1.62
N PHE A 85 -2.23 -4.56 -0.51
CA PHE A 85 -2.93 -5.83 -0.35
C PHE A 85 -3.98 -5.69 0.76
N PRO A 86 -5.20 -6.29 0.60
CA PRO A 86 -5.70 -6.96 -0.60
C PRO A 86 -6.09 -5.99 -1.70
N ARG A 87 -6.19 -6.47 -2.96
CA ARG A 87 -6.62 -5.69 -4.12
C ARG A 87 -7.78 -6.30 -4.89
N THR A 88 -8.17 -7.52 -4.59
CA THR A 88 -9.33 -8.19 -5.15
C THR A 88 -10.17 -8.78 -4.03
N VAL A 89 -11.46 -9.04 -4.29
CA VAL A 89 -12.33 -9.66 -3.29
C VAL A 89 -11.81 -11.04 -2.87
N PRO A 90 -11.37 -11.93 -3.79
CA PRO A 90 -10.76 -13.20 -3.40
C PRO A 90 -9.51 -13.05 -2.50
N GLN A 91 -8.66 -12.04 -2.74
CA GLN A 91 -7.53 -11.75 -1.86
C GLN A 91 -7.99 -11.33 -0.45
N ALA A 92 -9.07 -10.53 -0.37
CA ALA A 92 -9.59 -10.08 0.91
C ALA A 92 -10.21 -11.23 1.72
N GLU A 93 -10.99 -12.08 1.07
CA GLU A 93 -11.56 -13.29 1.68
C GLU A 93 -10.44 -14.20 2.18
N TRP A 94 -9.47 -14.51 1.32
CA TRP A 94 -8.30 -15.30 1.70
C TRP A 94 -7.54 -14.68 2.90
N LEU A 95 -7.34 -13.36 2.92
CA LEU A 95 -6.64 -12.69 4.03
C LEU A 95 -7.39 -12.85 5.34
N VAL A 96 -8.70 -12.64 5.31
CA VAL A 96 -9.57 -12.79 6.50
C VAL A 96 -9.46 -14.21 7.04
N ASP A 97 -9.64 -15.21 6.19
CA ASP A 97 -9.57 -16.62 6.58
C ASP A 97 -8.19 -16.98 7.13
N HIS A 98 -7.11 -16.58 6.42
CA HIS A 98 -5.74 -16.84 6.84
C HIS A 98 -5.41 -16.23 8.21
N LEU A 99 -5.84 -14.99 8.47
CA LEU A 99 -5.60 -14.34 9.76
C LEU A 99 -6.46 -14.94 10.88
N GLN A 100 -7.69 -15.38 10.58
CA GLN A 100 -8.55 -16.07 11.55
C GLN A 100 -7.98 -17.43 11.94
N GLU A 101 -7.52 -18.22 10.98
CA GLU A 101 -6.88 -19.53 11.21
C GLU A 101 -5.66 -19.41 12.14
N ASN A 102 -4.94 -18.29 12.06
CA ASN A 102 -3.77 -18.01 12.89
C ASN A 102 -4.12 -17.23 14.17
N ALA A 103 -5.40 -16.97 14.47
CA ALA A 103 -5.90 -16.20 15.62
C ALA A 103 -5.32 -14.77 15.72
N VAL A 104 -5.07 -14.12 14.60
CA VAL A 104 -4.46 -12.79 14.49
C VAL A 104 -5.25 -11.85 13.57
N PRO A 105 -6.52 -11.52 13.88
CA PRO A 105 -7.35 -10.69 13.01
C PRO A 105 -6.74 -9.30 12.79
N LEU A 106 -7.15 -8.63 11.70
CA LEU A 106 -6.83 -7.22 11.47
C LEU A 106 -7.46 -6.36 12.58
N ASP A 107 -6.67 -5.45 13.13
CA ASP A 107 -7.17 -4.47 14.09
C ASP A 107 -7.94 -3.35 13.39
N ALA A 108 -7.41 -2.85 12.27
CA ALA A 108 -8.06 -1.78 11.51
C ALA A 108 -7.63 -1.72 10.05
N VAL A 109 -8.50 -1.16 9.22
CA VAL A 109 -8.24 -0.73 7.85
C VAL A 109 -8.33 0.79 7.78
N ILE A 110 -7.34 1.42 7.16
CA ILE A 110 -7.29 2.86 6.94
C ILE A 110 -7.40 3.12 5.45
N SER A 111 -8.51 3.68 5.03
CA SER A 111 -8.80 4.01 3.64
C SER A 111 -8.48 5.47 3.36
N LEU A 112 -7.48 5.73 2.53
CA LEU A 112 -7.11 7.08 2.12
C LEU A 112 -8.01 7.54 0.97
N GLN A 113 -8.77 8.60 1.20
CA GLN A 113 -9.66 9.22 0.21
C GLN A 113 -8.94 10.38 -0.47
N VAL A 114 -8.87 10.36 -1.80
CA VAL A 114 -8.23 11.42 -2.61
C VAL A 114 -8.95 11.49 -3.95
N GLU A 115 -9.25 12.70 -4.40
CA GLU A 115 -9.87 12.96 -5.70
C GLU A 115 -8.97 12.51 -6.87
N GLU A 116 -9.59 12.02 -7.95
CA GLU A 116 -8.88 11.36 -9.05
C GLU A 116 -7.88 12.27 -9.75
N GLU A 117 -8.23 13.55 -9.95
CA GLU A 117 -7.33 14.53 -10.56
C GLU A 117 -6.03 14.71 -9.75
N ALA A 118 -6.15 14.72 -8.42
CA ALA A 118 -5.00 14.80 -7.54
C ALA A 118 -4.14 13.53 -7.61
N LEU A 119 -4.75 12.35 -7.78
CA LEU A 119 -4.03 11.08 -7.94
C LEU A 119 -3.17 11.07 -9.20
N VAL A 120 -3.72 11.52 -10.34
CA VAL A 120 -2.98 11.62 -11.60
C VAL A 120 -1.78 12.55 -11.45
N GLN A 121 -1.97 13.74 -10.86
CA GLN A 121 -0.89 14.68 -10.61
C GLN A 121 0.19 14.07 -9.70
N ARG A 122 -0.21 13.42 -8.60
CA ARG A 122 0.73 12.79 -7.66
C ARG A 122 1.57 11.70 -8.31
N LEU A 123 0.96 10.83 -9.11
CA LEU A 123 1.66 9.73 -9.76
C LEU A 123 2.63 10.22 -10.84
N SER A 124 2.23 11.19 -11.66
CA SER A 124 3.08 11.75 -12.73
C SER A 124 4.34 12.44 -12.19
N ARG A 125 4.28 13.02 -10.99
CA ARG A 125 5.39 13.73 -10.36
C ARG A 125 6.14 12.92 -9.30
N ARG A 126 5.75 11.64 -9.11
CA ARG A 126 6.43 10.71 -8.21
C ARG A 126 7.80 10.32 -8.77
N ARG A 127 8.77 10.22 -7.89
CA ARG A 127 10.11 9.68 -8.17
C ARG A 127 10.47 8.65 -7.10
N THR A 128 11.26 7.67 -7.48
CA THR A 128 11.73 6.63 -6.56
C THR A 128 13.24 6.54 -6.68
N ASP A 129 13.90 6.45 -5.54
CA ASP A 129 15.30 6.06 -5.47
C ASP A 129 15.37 4.52 -5.38
N PRO A 130 15.86 3.82 -6.40
CA PRO A 130 15.88 2.36 -6.42
C PRO A 130 16.88 1.75 -5.42
N GLU A 131 17.88 2.51 -4.96
CA GLU A 131 18.87 2.01 -3.99
C GLU A 131 18.29 1.95 -2.58
N THR A 132 17.51 2.96 -2.20
CA THR A 132 16.96 3.07 -0.83
C THR A 132 15.47 2.70 -0.75
N GLY A 133 14.78 2.59 -1.89
CA GLY A 133 13.32 2.45 -1.95
C GLY A 133 12.57 3.71 -1.48
N ALA A 134 13.27 4.84 -1.32
CA ALA A 134 12.65 6.10 -0.92
C ALA A 134 11.77 6.65 -2.04
N ILE A 135 10.61 7.19 -1.64
CA ILE A 135 9.64 7.78 -2.55
C ILE A 135 9.62 9.28 -2.33
N TYR A 136 9.82 10.02 -3.42
CA TYR A 136 9.79 11.48 -3.46
C TYR A 136 8.63 11.97 -4.34
N HIS A 137 8.20 13.18 -4.09
CA HIS A 137 7.29 13.92 -4.94
C HIS A 137 7.90 15.28 -5.25
N LEU A 138 8.01 15.62 -6.53
CA LEU A 138 8.75 16.80 -6.97
C LEU A 138 8.25 18.13 -6.35
N ASP A 139 6.96 18.19 -5.93
CA ASP A 139 6.37 19.38 -5.34
C ASP A 139 6.20 19.27 -3.80
N PHE A 140 5.71 18.12 -3.29
CA PHE A 140 5.27 17.99 -1.89
C PHE A 140 6.28 17.31 -0.96
N ASN A 141 7.21 16.55 -1.52
CA ASN A 141 8.28 15.88 -0.79
C ASN A 141 9.51 15.76 -1.70
N PRO A 142 10.16 16.88 -2.02
CA PRO A 142 11.28 16.88 -2.96
C PRO A 142 12.45 16.04 -2.42
N PRO A 143 13.26 15.47 -3.33
CA PRO A 143 14.46 14.76 -2.93
C PRO A 143 15.45 15.72 -2.24
N PRO A 144 16.30 15.21 -1.33
CA PRO A 144 17.34 16.00 -0.71
C PRO A 144 18.28 16.63 -1.75
N ALA A 145 18.75 17.87 -1.50
CA ALA A 145 19.59 18.62 -2.42
C ALA A 145 20.90 17.92 -2.85
N GLY A 146 21.37 16.94 -2.09
CA GLY A 146 22.57 16.15 -2.42
C GLY A 146 22.29 14.85 -3.18
N LEU A 147 21.04 14.52 -3.46
CA LEU A 147 20.71 13.29 -4.20
C LEU A 147 20.82 13.53 -5.70
N PRO A 148 21.69 12.79 -6.43
CA PRO A 148 21.84 12.95 -7.88
C PRO A 148 20.51 12.71 -8.60
N ALA A 149 20.15 13.59 -9.54
CA ALA A 149 18.88 13.47 -10.29
C ALA A 149 18.82 12.18 -11.12
N GLU A 150 19.94 11.69 -11.59
CA GLU A 150 20.09 10.46 -12.39
C GLU A 150 19.74 9.20 -11.58
N ARG A 151 19.82 9.28 -10.28
CA ARG A 151 19.42 8.20 -9.37
C ARG A 151 17.91 8.10 -9.20
N LEU A 152 17.19 9.17 -9.51
CA LEU A 152 15.74 9.21 -9.37
C LEU A 152 15.06 8.61 -10.60
N VAL A 153 14.29 7.56 -10.37
CA VAL A 153 13.55 6.86 -11.42
C VAL A 153 12.07 7.28 -11.42
N HIS A 154 11.57 7.66 -12.59
CA HIS A 154 10.13 7.71 -12.83
C HIS A 154 9.67 6.29 -13.15
N ARG A 155 8.80 5.72 -12.32
CA ARG A 155 8.39 4.32 -12.46
C ARG A 155 7.67 4.11 -13.80
N PRO A 156 7.85 2.95 -14.46
CA PRO A 156 7.11 2.64 -15.69
C PRO A 156 5.59 2.67 -15.50
N ASP A 157 5.09 2.23 -14.34
CA ASP A 157 3.68 2.24 -13.97
C ASP A 157 3.14 3.63 -13.57
N ASP A 158 3.96 4.68 -13.64
CA ASP A 158 3.57 6.08 -13.45
C ASP A 158 3.52 6.88 -14.75
N GLN A 159 3.60 6.21 -15.90
CA GLN A 159 3.34 6.83 -17.20
C GLN A 159 1.83 7.07 -17.38
N PRO A 160 1.42 8.08 -18.16
CA PRO A 160 0.01 8.50 -18.25
C PRO A 160 -0.97 7.36 -18.58
N ASP A 161 -0.62 6.47 -19.51
CA ASP A 161 -1.48 5.35 -19.89
C ASP A 161 -1.57 4.31 -18.77
N ALA A 162 -0.45 4.01 -18.12
CA ALA A 162 -0.42 3.09 -16.99
C ALA A 162 -1.19 3.67 -15.78
N ILE A 163 -1.13 4.98 -15.54
CA ILE A 163 -1.91 5.63 -14.49
C ILE A 163 -3.41 5.45 -14.74
N ARG A 164 -3.88 5.73 -15.97
CA ARG A 164 -5.29 5.55 -16.33
C ARG A 164 -5.74 4.09 -16.16
N HIS A 165 -4.92 3.17 -16.63
CA HIS A 165 -5.20 1.75 -16.48
C HIS A 165 -5.28 1.34 -14.99
N ARG A 166 -4.35 1.78 -14.15
CA ARG A 166 -4.36 1.49 -12.71
C ARG A 166 -5.58 2.04 -11.99
N LEU A 167 -6.07 3.22 -12.39
CA LEU A 167 -7.30 3.78 -11.82
C LEU A 167 -8.52 2.97 -12.25
N ALA A 168 -8.61 2.57 -13.52
CA ALA A 168 -9.67 1.68 -13.99
C ALA A 168 -9.64 0.34 -13.24
N VAL A 169 -8.49 -0.33 -13.13
CA VAL A 169 -8.33 -1.57 -12.38
C VAL A 169 -8.70 -1.38 -10.89
N TYR A 170 -8.36 -0.23 -10.31
CA TYR A 170 -8.77 0.06 -8.93
C TYR A 170 -10.29 0.12 -8.79
N HIS A 171 -10.98 0.81 -9.67
CA HIS A 171 -12.45 0.91 -9.62
C HIS A 171 -13.15 -0.42 -9.85
N ASP A 172 -12.65 -1.21 -10.79
CA ASP A 172 -13.27 -2.47 -11.20
C ASP A 172 -12.98 -3.61 -10.21
N GLU A 173 -11.73 -3.74 -9.73
CA GLU A 173 -11.27 -4.88 -8.98
C GLU A 173 -11.05 -4.58 -7.48
N THR A 174 -10.54 -3.38 -7.16
CA THR A 174 -10.08 -3.09 -5.80
C THR A 174 -11.13 -2.36 -4.97
N ALA A 175 -11.88 -1.41 -5.52
CA ALA A 175 -12.92 -0.72 -4.76
C ALA A 175 -13.97 -1.68 -4.14
N PRO A 176 -14.40 -2.76 -4.81
CA PRO A 176 -15.33 -3.73 -4.21
C PRO A 176 -14.81 -4.43 -2.94
N VAL A 177 -13.49 -4.49 -2.74
CA VAL A 177 -12.84 -5.08 -1.55
C VAL A 177 -13.27 -4.39 -0.26
N GLU A 178 -13.64 -3.12 -0.34
CA GLU A 178 -14.08 -2.32 0.81
C GLU A 178 -15.18 -3.01 1.62
N ALA A 179 -16.17 -3.59 0.95
CA ALA A 179 -17.28 -4.26 1.61
C ALA A 179 -16.81 -5.42 2.49
N THR A 180 -15.90 -6.26 1.99
CA THR A 180 -15.30 -7.35 2.76
C THR A 180 -14.48 -6.84 3.94
N LEU A 181 -13.66 -5.81 3.73
CA LEU A 181 -12.82 -5.26 4.79
C LEU A 181 -13.65 -4.62 5.91
N ARG A 182 -14.73 -3.89 5.57
CA ARG A 182 -15.66 -3.30 6.55
C ARG A 182 -16.37 -4.35 7.39
N ALA A 183 -16.64 -5.52 6.85
CA ALA A 183 -17.31 -6.60 7.56
C ALA A 183 -16.40 -7.30 8.60
N HIS A 184 -15.07 -7.23 8.46
CA HIS A 184 -14.14 -8.04 9.23
C HIS A 184 -13.11 -7.25 10.05
N ALA A 185 -13.02 -5.93 9.87
CA ALA A 185 -12.11 -5.07 10.62
C ALA A 185 -12.74 -3.69 10.85
N ARG A 186 -12.24 -2.96 11.83
CA ARG A 186 -12.58 -1.54 11.98
C ARG A 186 -12.09 -0.77 10.76
N TYR A 187 -12.94 0.06 10.19
CA TYR A 187 -12.65 0.74 8.93
C TYR A 187 -12.73 2.25 9.09
N PHE A 188 -11.63 2.94 8.81
CA PHE A 188 -11.52 4.39 8.93
C PHE A 188 -11.28 5.02 7.57
N GLU A 189 -12.16 5.92 7.17
CA GLU A 189 -11.92 6.80 6.03
C GLU A 189 -11.13 8.02 6.49
N VAL A 190 -10.04 8.30 5.81
CA VAL A 190 -9.14 9.40 6.12
C VAL A 190 -8.89 10.20 4.86
N ASP A 191 -9.10 11.52 4.93
CA ASP A 191 -8.72 12.43 3.87
C ASP A 191 -7.21 12.37 3.64
N GLY A 192 -6.81 11.86 2.46
CA GLY A 192 -5.42 11.72 2.03
C GLY A 192 -4.84 12.97 1.36
N THR A 193 -5.56 14.10 1.37
CA THR A 193 -5.09 15.37 0.83
C THR A 193 -4.25 16.14 1.85
N GLY A 194 -3.41 17.06 1.36
CA GLY A 194 -2.52 17.86 2.21
C GLY A 194 -1.11 17.31 2.35
N GLY A 195 -0.38 17.80 3.33
CA GLY A 195 1.01 17.43 3.60
C GLY A 195 1.15 16.07 4.28
N LEU A 196 2.33 15.46 4.17
CA LEU A 196 2.59 14.11 4.72
C LEU A 196 2.31 14.01 6.22
N ALA A 197 2.66 15.04 6.99
CA ALA A 197 2.43 15.09 8.44
C ALA A 197 0.94 15.21 8.76
N GLU A 198 0.22 16.07 8.04
CA GLU A 198 -1.23 16.27 8.25
C GLU A 198 -2.02 14.97 8.02
N VAL A 199 -1.69 14.24 6.95
CA VAL A 199 -2.34 12.94 6.68
C VAL A 199 -2.00 11.94 7.76
N GLN A 200 -0.74 11.89 8.22
CA GLN A 200 -0.36 11.02 9.33
C GLN A 200 -1.11 11.36 10.60
N ASP A 201 -1.22 12.65 10.95
CA ASP A 201 -1.95 13.08 12.16
C ASP A 201 -3.43 12.66 12.10
N ARG A 202 -4.07 12.76 10.94
CA ARG A 202 -5.46 12.26 10.75
C ARG A 202 -5.56 10.75 10.94
N ILE A 203 -4.59 9.99 10.43
CA ILE A 203 -4.54 8.53 10.62
C ILE A 203 -4.37 8.19 12.11
N GLU A 204 -3.42 8.82 12.79
CA GLU A 204 -3.17 8.60 14.23
C GLU A 204 -4.40 8.96 15.07
N GLN A 205 -5.08 10.06 14.74
CA GLN A 205 -6.33 10.44 15.40
C GLN A 205 -7.44 9.40 15.17
N ALA A 206 -7.57 8.85 13.96
CA ALA A 206 -8.55 7.82 13.67
C ALA A 206 -8.30 6.56 14.51
N ILE A 207 -7.03 6.11 14.58
CA ILE A 207 -6.62 4.95 15.40
C ILE A 207 -6.81 5.23 16.89
N ALA A 208 -6.47 6.42 17.38
CA ALA A 208 -6.53 6.77 18.80
C ALA A 208 -7.95 6.92 19.33
N ARG A 209 -8.85 7.55 18.57
CA ARG A 209 -10.28 7.72 18.94
C ARG A 209 -10.95 6.39 19.26
N ASP A 210 -10.58 5.36 18.55
CA ASP A 210 -11.14 4.05 18.71
C ASP A 210 -10.58 3.29 19.93
N ARG A 211 -9.30 3.47 20.25
CA ARG A 211 -8.71 2.92 21.48
C ARG A 211 -9.31 3.53 22.75
N GLY A 212 -9.74 4.80 22.69
CA GLY A 212 -10.45 5.49 23.76
C GLY A 212 -11.88 5.00 24.00
N LEU A 213 -12.55 4.44 22.98
CA LEU A 213 -13.90 3.87 23.10
C LEU A 213 -13.90 2.42 23.60
N ALA A 214 -12.76 1.71 23.51
CA ALA A 214 -12.62 0.34 23.99
C ALA A 214 -12.29 0.25 25.49
N GLY A 215 -12.16 1.39 26.18
CA GLY A 215 -11.82 1.51 27.62
C GLY A 215 -12.94 2.04 28.51
N ILE A 216 -14.22 1.99 28.04
CA ILE A 216 -15.40 2.35 28.87
C ILE A 216 -16.28 1.13 29.03
#